data_d7134e1215b001fdbdc4eb275c14c7f4
#
_entry.id   d7134e1215b001fdbdc4eb275c14c7f4
#
_cell.length_a   1.000
_cell.length_b   1.000
_cell.length_c   1.000
_cell.angle_alpha   90.00
_cell.angle_beta   90.00
_cell.angle_gamma   90.00
#
_symmetry.space_group_name_H-M   'P 1'
#
loop_
_entity.id
_entity.type
_entity.pdbx_description
1 polymer ?
#
loop_
_entity_poly.entity_id
_entity_poly.type
_entity_poly.pdbx_seq_one_letter_code
_entity_poly.pdbx_strand_id
1 'polypeptide(L)'
;MKKAAWIALLLMLCTALCACQKTTAAVPACRDAAAAVLASQETAEMTELSAKKIEKYLLIDETLYTDAAVCIDASRATAECVCVFTAKDGERLAAVQTALSDYCRAQLEQYRDYRPDEVPKLESALMKTRGMQTVLIVAPDADAAEAALDQIWNGQEKTK
;
A
#
# COMPACT_ATOMS: atom_id res chain seq x y z
N MET A 1 41.09 -2.64 -42.39
CA MET A 1 40.32 -3.75 -41.81
C MET A 1 40.24 -3.71 -40.27
N LYS A 2 41.28 -3.32 -39.54
CA LYS A 2 41.25 -3.27 -38.06
C LYS A 2 40.34 -2.18 -37.46
N LYS A 3 40.18 -1.01 -38.16
CA LYS A 3 39.31 0.08 -37.69
C LYS A 3 37.81 -0.21 -37.78
N ALA A 4 37.37 -1.00 -38.75
CA ALA A 4 35.99 -1.42 -38.92
C ALA A 4 35.51 -2.40 -37.79
N ALA A 5 36.43 -3.27 -37.34
CA ALA A 5 36.14 -4.22 -36.24
C ALA A 5 35.93 -3.51 -34.90
N TRP A 6 36.66 -2.42 -34.64
CA TRP A 6 36.50 -1.65 -33.41
C TRP A 6 35.23 -0.83 -33.37
N ILE A 7 34.75 -0.32 -34.52
CA ILE A 7 33.46 0.38 -34.61
C ILE A 7 32.30 -0.58 -34.41
N ALA A 8 32.38 -1.80 -34.97
CA ALA A 8 31.37 -2.82 -34.76
C ALA A 8 31.30 -3.28 -33.29
N LEU A 9 32.46 -3.39 -32.61
CA LEU A 9 32.50 -3.77 -31.18
C LEU A 9 31.92 -2.65 -30.29
N LEU A 10 32.17 -1.37 -30.65
CA LEU A 10 31.62 -0.22 -29.91
C LEU A 10 30.10 -0.07 -30.09
N LEU A 11 29.56 -0.37 -31.27
CA LEU A 11 28.12 -0.39 -31.53
C LEU A 11 27.39 -1.54 -30.78
N MET A 12 28.06 -2.69 -30.64
CA MET A 12 27.48 -3.82 -29.93
C MET A 12 27.44 -3.61 -28.40
N LEU A 13 28.34 -2.78 -27.85
CA LEU A 13 28.38 -2.46 -26.43
C LEU A 13 27.32 -1.43 -26.03
N CYS A 14 26.86 -0.58 -26.96
CA CYS A 14 25.79 0.40 -26.69
C CYS A 14 24.39 -0.22 -26.62
N THR A 15 24.15 -1.41 -27.17
CA THR A 15 22.84 -2.08 -27.14
C THR A 15 22.58 -2.82 -25.83
N ALA A 16 23.61 -3.06 -25.01
CA ALA A 16 23.49 -3.78 -23.74
C ALA A 16 23.04 -2.91 -22.55
N LEU A 17 22.99 -1.57 -22.72
CA LEU A 17 22.63 -0.63 -21.66
C LEU A 17 21.13 -0.26 -21.59
N CYS A 18 20.30 -0.84 -22.48
CA CYS A 18 18.86 -0.51 -22.58
C CYS A 18 17.91 -1.51 -21.90
N ALA A 19 18.38 -2.35 -20.98
CA ALA A 19 17.55 -3.41 -20.40
C ALA A 19 17.53 -3.39 -18.87
N CYS A 20 17.14 -2.27 -18.25
CA CYS A 20 16.65 -2.26 -16.87
C CYS A 20 15.69 -1.08 -16.66
N GLN A 21 14.68 -0.92 -17.50
CA GLN A 21 13.47 -0.25 -17.06
C GLN A 21 12.74 -1.27 -16.17
N LYS A 22 12.88 -1.15 -14.84
CA LYS A 22 11.94 -1.76 -13.91
C LYS A 22 10.58 -1.20 -14.30
N THR A 23 9.78 -2.01 -15.00
CA THR A 23 8.38 -1.69 -15.27
C THR A 23 7.72 -1.57 -13.90
N THR A 24 7.55 -0.34 -13.42
CA THR A 24 6.81 -0.09 -12.18
C THR A 24 5.40 -0.60 -12.44
N ALA A 25 4.96 -1.59 -11.70
CA ALA A 25 3.60 -2.12 -11.83
C ALA A 25 2.63 -0.95 -11.69
N ALA A 26 1.71 -0.81 -12.65
CA ALA A 26 0.67 0.21 -12.57
C ALA A 26 -0.19 -0.09 -11.34
N VAL A 27 -0.43 0.93 -10.52
CA VAL A 27 -1.29 0.85 -9.34
C VAL A 27 -2.39 1.90 -9.45
N PRO A 28 -3.59 1.64 -8.91
CA PRO A 28 -4.68 2.62 -8.87
C PRO A 28 -4.33 3.78 -7.93
N ALA A 29 -5.10 4.88 -8.01
CA ALA A 29 -5.05 5.90 -6.98
C ALA A 29 -5.39 5.28 -5.61
N CYS A 30 -4.75 5.75 -4.54
CA CYS A 30 -4.95 5.19 -3.20
C CYS A 30 -6.42 5.24 -2.76
N ARG A 31 -7.13 6.33 -3.11
CA ARG A 31 -8.56 6.47 -2.82
C ARG A 31 -9.41 5.44 -3.54
N ASP A 32 -9.10 5.10 -4.81
CA ASP A 32 -9.85 4.11 -5.57
C ASP A 32 -9.63 2.70 -5.00
N ALA A 33 -8.39 2.40 -4.60
CA ALA A 33 -8.06 1.14 -3.93
C ALA A 33 -8.79 1.01 -2.57
N ALA A 34 -8.76 2.07 -1.75
CA ALA A 34 -9.46 2.09 -0.48
C ALA A 34 -10.98 1.95 -0.67
N ALA A 35 -11.56 2.66 -1.63
CA ALA A 35 -13.00 2.58 -1.94
C ALA A 35 -13.42 1.18 -2.40
N ALA A 36 -12.61 0.50 -3.22
CA ALA A 36 -12.89 -0.86 -3.67
C ALA A 36 -12.91 -1.86 -2.50
N VAL A 37 -11.95 -1.73 -1.58
CA VAL A 37 -11.90 -2.56 -0.37
C VAL A 37 -13.11 -2.28 0.52
N LEU A 38 -13.42 -1.01 0.81
CA LEU A 38 -14.55 -0.64 1.66
C LEU A 38 -15.89 -1.10 1.07
N ALA A 39 -16.05 -1.04 -0.26
CA ALA A 39 -17.27 -1.50 -0.94
C ALA A 39 -17.48 -3.03 -0.82
N SER A 40 -16.46 -3.81 -0.49
CA SER A 40 -16.54 -5.26 -0.30
C SER A 40 -16.86 -5.65 1.15
N GLN A 41 -17.03 -4.69 2.06
CA GLN A 41 -17.14 -4.90 3.50
C GLN A 41 -18.44 -4.31 4.05
N GLU A 42 -18.94 -4.92 5.11
CA GLU A 42 -19.93 -4.30 6.01
C GLU A 42 -19.17 -3.70 7.21
N THR A 43 -18.50 -2.57 6.96
CA THR A 43 -17.73 -1.86 8.00
C THR A 43 -18.62 -0.93 8.83
N ALA A 44 -18.09 -0.49 9.98
CA ALA A 44 -18.58 0.68 10.69
C ALA A 44 -18.55 1.94 9.77
N GLU A 45 -19.12 3.04 10.24
CA GLU A 45 -19.02 4.32 9.52
C GLU A 45 -17.54 4.76 9.45
N MET A 46 -16.98 4.76 8.25
CA MET A 46 -15.57 5.08 8.03
C MET A 46 -15.36 6.57 7.77
N THR A 47 -14.29 7.13 8.32
CA THR A 47 -13.84 8.50 8.06
C THR A 47 -12.45 8.51 7.43
N GLU A 48 -12.29 9.32 6.38
CA GLU A 48 -10.98 9.53 5.75
C GLU A 48 -10.15 10.53 6.56
N LEU A 49 -8.91 10.19 6.84
CA LEU A 49 -7.99 11.03 7.59
C LEU A 49 -7.31 12.06 6.68
N SER A 50 -7.20 13.31 7.15
CA SER A 50 -6.32 14.30 6.55
C SER A 50 -4.84 13.96 6.81
N ALA A 51 -3.91 14.51 6.00
CA ALA A 51 -2.48 14.29 6.14
C ALA A 51 -1.95 14.56 7.56
N LYS A 52 -2.40 15.64 8.22
CA LYS A 52 -2.06 15.93 9.62
C LYS A 52 -2.51 14.85 10.60
N LYS A 53 -3.66 14.21 10.34
CA LYS A 53 -4.15 13.11 11.17
C LYS A 53 -3.40 11.81 10.87
N ILE A 54 -3.02 11.56 9.62
CA ILE A 54 -2.17 10.44 9.22
C ILE A 54 -0.83 10.52 9.97
N GLU A 55 -0.14 11.67 9.90
CA GLU A 55 1.10 11.90 10.63
C GLU A 55 0.93 11.70 12.14
N LYS A 56 -0.12 12.28 12.73
CA LYS A 56 -0.38 12.18 14.17
C LYS A 56 -0.66 10.77 14.65
N TYR A 57 -1.43 9.96 13.88
CA TYR A 57 -1.93 8.65 14.34
C TYR A 57 -1.09 7.47 13.85
N LEU A 58 -0.53 7.58 12.64
CA LEU A 58 0.25 6.50 12.04
C LEU A 58 1.76 6.80 12.04
N LEU A 59 2.17 8.01 12.42
CA LEU A 59 3.56 8.50 12.37
C LEU A 59 4.16 8.43 10.95
N ILE A 60 3.32 8.64 9.93
CA ILE A 60 3.71 8.65 8.52
C ILE A 60 3.64 10.09 8.00
N ASP A 61 4.80 10.67 7.77
CA ASP A 61 4.96 12.05 7.28
C ASP A 61 4.70 12.13 5.76
N GLU A 62 4.16 13.27 5.28
CA GLU A 62 3.89 13.53 3.85
C GLU A 62 5.15 13.46 2.95
N THR A 63 6.34 13.55 3.52
CA THR A 63 7.58 13.38 2.75
C THR A 63 7.81 11.94 2.31
N LEU A 64 7.12 10.96 2.89
CA LEU A 64 7.30 9.54 2.60
C LEU A 64 6.47 9.04 1.41
N TYR A 65 5.37 9.71 1.06
CA TYR A 65 4.44 9.23 0.03
C TYR A 65 4.10 10.30 -1.01
N THR A 66 3.60 9.86 -2.16
CA THR A 66 3.07 10.72 -3.23
C THR A 66 1.55 10.75 -3.24
N ASP A 67 0.92 9.69 -2.73
CA ASP A 67 -0.53 9.53 -2.65
C ASP A 67 -0.87 8.69 -1.43
N ALA A 68 -1.97 9.00 -0.76
CA ALA A 68 -2.47 8.26 0.40
C ALA A 68 -3.98 8.34 0.52
N ALA A 69 -4.57 7.25 0.99
CA ALA A 69 -5.95 7.21 1.48
C ALA A 69 -5.97 6.37 2.76
N VAL A 70 -6.39 6.96 3.86
CA VAL A 70 -6.48 6.30 5.16
C VAL A 70 -7.88 6.49 5.71
N CYS A 71 -8.64 5.41 5.78
CA CYS A 71 -9.98 5.36 6.35
C CYS A 71 -9.96 4.55 7.64
N ILE A 72 -10.58 5.08 8.68
CA ILE A 72 -10.72 4.43 9.98
C ILE A 72 -12.17 4.55 10.46
N ASP A 73 -12.60 3.71 11.40
CA ASP A 73 -13.89 3.86 12.07
C ASP A 73 -14.01 5.28 12.68
N ALA A 74 -15.06 6.01 12.27
CA ALA A 74 -15.32 7.37 12.72
C ALA A 74 -15.51 7.46 14.24
N SER A 75 -16.13 6.43 14.82
CA SER A 75 -16.42 6.34 16.27
C SER A 75 -15.22 5.87 17.09
N ARG A 76 -14.23 5.25 16.44
CA ARG A 76 -13.10 4.57 17.10
C ARG A 76 -13.51 3.41 18.00
N ALA A 77 -14.70 2.87 17.84
CA ALA A 77 -15.18 1.74 18.59
C ALA A 77 -14.65 0.40 18.05
N THR A 78 -14.27 0.35 16.77
CA THR A 78 -13.70 -0.84 16.14
C THR A 78 -12.23 -0.58 15.73
N ALA A 79 -11.50 -1.67 15.47
CA ALA A 79 -10.13 -1.61 14.95
C ALA A 79 -10.09 -1.43 13.43
N GLU A 80 -11.24 -1.36 12.77
CA GLU A 80 -11.36 -1.35 11.31
C GLU A 80 -10.63 -0.17 10.69
N CYS A 81 -9.77 -0.47 9.73
CA CYS A 81 -9.06 0.54 8.94
C CYS A 81 -8.67 0.02 7.56
N VAL A 82 -8.61 0.94 6.60
CA VAL A 82 -8.04 0.73 5.27
C VAL A 82 -7.03 1.84 5.05
N CYS A 83 -5.75 1.47 5.04
CA CYS A 83 -4.63 2.39 4.84
C CYS A 83 -3.94 2.04 3.52
N VAL A 84 -3.94 2.94 2.55
CA VAL A 84 -3.29 2.76 1.25
C VAL A 84 -2.31 3.91 1.04
N PHE A 85 -1.06 3.58 0.72
CA PHE A 85 0.00 4.55 0.47
C PHE A 85 0.76 4.20 -0.81
N THR A 86 1.04 5.20 -1.64
CA THR A 86 2.03 5.10 -2.71
C THR A 86 3.28 5.85 -2.30
N ALA A 87 4.34 5.13 -1.97
CA ALA A 87 5.60 5.71 -1.52
C ALA A 87 6.37 6.37 -2.66
N LYS A 88 7.22 7.35 -2.32
CA LYS A 88 8.05 8.08 -3.30
C LYS A 88 9.14 7.23 -3.92
N ASP A 89 9.70 6.30 -3.16
CA ASP A 89 10.77 5.38 -3.56
C ASP A 89 10.85 4.17 -2.62
N GLY A 90 11.80 3.26 -2.88
CA GLY A 90 11.93 2.01 -2.12
C GLY A 90 12.34 2.19 -0.66
N GLU A 91 13.15 3.21 -0.33
CA GLU A 91 13.54 3.50 1.06
C GLU A 91 12.32 3.99 1.85
N ARG A 92 11.55 4.90 1.25
CA ARG A 92 10.32 5.43 1.84
C ARG A 92 9.22 4.40 1.92
N LEU A 93 9.15 3.47 0.94
CA LEU A 93 8.24 2.33 1.01
C LEU A 93 8.51 1.47 2.25
N ALA A 94 9.77 1.14 2.52
CA ALA A 94 10.16 0.37 3.71
C ALA A 94 9.80 1.13 5.01
N ALA A 95 9.99 2.44 5.04
CA ALA A 95 9.60 3.27 6.19
C ALA A 95 8.09 3.27 6.42
N VAL A 96 7.28 3.41 5.36
CA VAL A 96 5.81 3.34 5.46
C VAL A 96 5.36 1.96 5.94
N GLN A 97 5.92 0.87 5.38
CA GLN A 97 5.59 -0.49 5.81
C GLN A 97 5.90 -0.72 7.30
N THR A 98 7.05 -0.24 7.76
CA THR A 98 7.43 -0.33 9.18
C THR A 98 6.42 0.42 10.05
N ALA A 99 6.06 1.66 9.70
CA ALA A 99 5.11 2.46 10.46
C ALA A 99 3.71 1.81 10.49
N LEU A 100 3.25 1.24 9.37
CA LEU A 100 1.97 0.51 9.32
C LEU A 100 1.98 -0.75 10.20
N SER A 101 3.10 -1.49 10.20
CA SER A 101 3.28 -2.66 11.06
C SER A 101 3.26 -2.28 12.54
N ASP A 102 3.97 -1.20 12.90
CA ASP A 102 4.02 -0.69 14.27
C ASP A 102 2.64 -0.18 14.72
N TYR A 103 1.92 0.51 13.84
CA TYR A 103 0.55 0.94 14.09
C TYR A 103 -0.37 -0.26 14.36
N CYS A 104 -0.36 -1.28 13.50
CA CYS A 104 -1.18 -2.48 13.68
C CYS A 104 -0.86 -3.19 15.00
N ARG A 105 0.43 -3.33 15.34
CA ARG A 105 0.87 -3.93 16.61
C ARG A 105 0.40 -3.13 17.82
N ALA A 106 0.53 -1.80 17.79
CA ALA A 106 0.06 -0.93 18.87
C ALA A 106 -1.45 -1.01 19.07
N GLN A 107 -2.22 -1.08 17.95
CA GLN A 107 -3.66 -1.31 18.02
C GLN A 107 -3.97 -2.67 18.67
N LEU A 108 -3.28 -3.74 18.26
CA LEU A 108 -3.48 -5.08 18.82
C LEU A 108 -3.25 -5.11 20.34
N GLU A 109 -2.19 -4.47 20.84
CA GLU A 109 -1.90 -4.36 22.27
C GLU A 109 -3.00 -3.60 23.01
N GLN A 110 -3.43 -2.45 22.45
CA GLN A 110 -4.49 -1.63 23.04
C GLN A 110 -5.83 -2.35 23.08
N TYR A 111 -6.24 -3.02 21.99
CA TYR A 111 -7.54 -3.67 21.89
C TYR A 111 -7.63 -4.94 22.73
N ARG A 112 -6.52 -5.63 23.02
CA ARG A 112 -6.50 -6.79 23.93
C ARG A 112 -7.08 -6.47 25.32
N ASP A 113 -6.80 -5.28 25.81
CA ASP A 113 -7.25 -4.87 27.15
C ASP A 113 -8.63 -4.19 27.11
N TYR A 114 -8.95 -3.51 26.01
CA TYR A 114 -10.08 -2.60 25.94
C TYR A 114 -11.28 -3.18 25.16
N ARG A 115 -11.02 -3.88 24.06
CA ARG A 115 -12.02 -4.49 23.17
C ARG A 115 -11.48 -5.82 22.61
N PRO A 116 -11.45 -6.88 23.41
CA PRO A 116 -10.90 -8.16 22.98
C PRO A 116 -11.66 -8.81 21.82
N ASP A 117 -12.91 -8.42 21.58
CA ASP A 117 -13.72 -8.79 20.43
C ASP A 117 -13.17 -8.28 19.07
N GLU A 118 -12.35 -7.23 19.07
CA GLU A 118 -11.70 -6.69 17.87
C GLU A 118 -10.34 -7.36 17.55
N VAL A 119 -9.77 -8.08 18.52
CA VAL A 119 -8.44 -8.74 18.36
C VAL A 119 -8.38 -9.68 17.17
N PRO A 120 -9.39 -10.52 16.87
CA PRO A 120 -9.33 -11.39 15.70
C PRO A 120 -9.20 -10.65 14.37
N LYS A 121 -9.81 -9.47 14.23
CA LYS A 121 -9.66 -8.64 13.01
C LYS A 121 -8.23 -8.13 12.84
N LEU A 122 -7.59 -7.74 13.95
CA LEU A 122 -6.19 -7.28 13.96
C LEU A 122 -5.21 -8.42 13.72
N GLU A 123 -5.50 -9.62 14.23
CA GLU A 123 -4.68 -10.81 13.98
C GLU A 123 -4.79 -11.29 12.53
N SER A 124 -5.92 -11.03 11.85
CA SER A 124 -6.14 -11.31 10.43
C SER A 124 -5.81 -10.12 9.53
N ALA A 125 -5.17 -9.07 10.05
CA ALA A 125 -4.85 -7.88 9.28
C ALA A 125 -4.01 -8.20 8.02
N LEU A 126 -4.42 -7.65 6.88
CA LEU A 126 -3.72 -7.81 5.62
C LEU A 126 -2.69 -6.69 5.43
N MET A 127 -1.46 -7.07 5.16
CA MET A 127 -0.43 -6.15 4.68
C MET A 127 0.10 -6.65 3.33
N LYS A 128 -0.17 -5.89 2.26
CA LYS A 128 0.23 -6.25 0.89
C LYS A 128 0.94 -5.08 0.21
N THR A 129 1.76 -5.40 -0.79
CA THR A 129 2.51 -4.40 -1.55
C THR A 129 2.54 -4.77 -3.02
N ARG A 130 2.34 -3.75 -3.88
CA ARG A 130 2.51 -3.85 -5.33
C ARG A 130 3.22 -2.61 -5.87
N GLY A 131 4.39 -2.81 -6.47
CA GLY A 131 5.24 -1.70 -6.88
C GLY A 131 5.60 -0.79 -5.69
N MET A 132 5.23 0.48 -5.77
CA MET A 132 5.42 1.45 -4.68
C MET A 132 4.18 1.62 -3.80
N GLN A 133 3.09 0.92 -4.09
CA GLN A 133 1.88 0.99 -3.27
C GLN A 133 1.88 -0.12 -2.21
N THR A 134 1.64 0.26 -0.95
CA THR A 134 1.49 -0.65 0.19
C THR A 134 0.17 -0.37 0.90
N VAL A 135 -0.43 -1.42 1.45
CA VAL A 135 -1.70 -1.35 2.16
C VAL A 135 -1.64 -2.05 3.50
N LEU A 136 -2.38 -1.53 4.47
CA LEU A 136 -2.80 -2.23 5.68
C LEU A 136 -4.32 -2.20 5.73
N ILE A 137 -4.93 -3.37 5.88
CA ILE A 137 -6.39 -3.53 5.97
C ILE A 137 -6.70 -4.33 7.23
N VAL A 138 -7.54 -3.76 8.08
CA VAL A 138 -8.19 -4.44 9.20
C VAL A 138 -9.69 -4.38 8.93
N ALA A 139 -10.31 -5.50 8.62
CA ALA A 139 -11.67 -5.58 8.13
C ALA A 139 -12.43 -6.78 8.74
N PRO A 140 -13.78 -6.75 8.75
CA PRO A 140 -14.58 -7.89 9.20
C PRO A 140 -14.34 -9.17 8.40
N ASP A 141 -14.13 -9.04 7.07
CA ASP A 141 -13.85 -10.15 6.16
C ASP A 141 -12.54 -9.88 5.39
N ALA A 142 -11.44 -10.46 5.89
CA ALA A 142 -10.11 -10.29 5.31
C ALA A 142 -10.01 -10.89 3.88
N ASP A 143 -10.69 -12.01 3.62
CA ASP A 143 -10.65 -12.68 2.31
C ASP A 143 -11.37 -11.84 1.24
N ALA A 144 -12.53 -11.28 1.57
CA ALA A 144 -13.25 -10.36 0.67
C ALA A 144 -12.46 -9.08 0.43
N ALA A 145 -11.79 -8.53 1.45
CA ALA A 145 -10.92 -7.38 1.34
C ALA A 145 -9.73 -7.65 0.40
N GLU A 146 -9.08 -8.81 0.55
CA GLU A 146 -7.96 -9.23 -0.29
C GLU A 146 -8.39 -9.40 -1.75
N ALA A 147 -9.52 -10.07 -1.99
CA ALA A 147 -10.06 -10.29 -3.32
C ALA A 147 -10.39 -8.94 -4.02
N ALA A 148 -11.00 -8.00 -3.33
CA ALA A 148 -11.30 -6.67 -3.87
C ALA A 148 -10.04 -5.87 -4.21
N LEU A 149 -9.02 -5.91 -3.34
CA LEU A 149 -7.73 -5.28 -3.59
C LEU A 149 -7.03 -5.89 -4.81
N ASP A 150 -6.98 -7.21 -4.90
CA ASP A 150 -6.34 -7.90 -6.02
C ASP A 150 -7.08 -7.63 -7.34
N GLN A 151 -8.40 -7.54 -7.31
CA GLN A 151 -9.20 -7.21 -8.50
C GLN A 151 -8.86 -5.81 -9.04
N ILE A 152 -8.81 -4.79 -8.18
CA ILE A 152 -8.51 -3.42 -8.61
C ILE A 152 -7.05 -3.30 -9.06
N TRP A 153 -6.12 -3.96 -8.39
CA TRP A 153 -4.72 -3.98 -8.79
C TRP A 153 -4.53 -4.65 -10.17
N ASN A 154 -5.20 -5.77 -10.43
CA ASN A 154 -5.10 -6.49 -11.71
C ASN A 154 -5.83 -5.77 -12.84
N GLY A 155 -6.85 -4.98 -12.54
CA GLY A 155 -7.56 -4.15 -13.51
C GLY A 155 -6.66 -3.11 -14.19
N GLN A 156 -5.64 -2.61 -13.50
CA GLN A 156 -4.70 -1.61 -14.04
C GLN A 156 -3.73 -2.21 -15.10
N GLU A 157 -3.49 -3.51 -15.10
CA GLU A 157 -2.61 -4.15 -16.09
C GLU A 157 -3.27 -4.30 -17.48
N LYS A 158 -4.61 -4.32 -17.55
CA LYS A 158 -5.37 -4.52 -18.79
C LYS A 158 -5.58 -3.23 -19.59
N THR A 159 -5.21 -2.08 -19.07
CA THR A 159 -5.50 -0.75 -19.64
C THR A 159 -4.30 -0.12 -20.37
N LYS A 160 -3.22 -0.90 -20.61
CA LYS A 160 -2.03 -0.47 -21.37
C LYS A 160 -2.01 -1.04 -22.79
#